data_03bb1b8318a4292ad6503ec8220f8147
#
_entry.id   03bb1b8318a4292ad6503ec8220f8147
#
_cell.length_a   1.000
_cell.length_b   1.000
_cell.length_c   1.000
_cell.angle_alpha   90.00
_cell.angle_beta   90.00
_cell.angle_gamma   90.00
#
_symmetry.space_group_name_H-M   'P 1'
#
loop_
_entity.id
_entity.type
_entity.pdbx_description
1 polymer ?
#
loop_
_entity_poly.entity_id
_entity_poly.type
_entity_poly.pdbx_seq_one_letter_code
_entity_poly.pdbx_strand_id
1 'polypeptide(L)'
;MYRSEHILKGLSNQYYRATYKSMGFTTEDLKRPIIGIANAWSECVPGHYNLRQVAQRVKDGIYRAGGTPIEFGVIGGCDGMGQGHDGMHFIMPSRELIANSIESMAQINLFDGLVLLGSCDKIVPGMLMAAARLDIPCIFLPGGPMEGGVEFDGRQAEQTSSTEAYGMLSAGKITEEEYVSLENTACPGCGSCSYLGTANTMCALAEALGMTLPDGGTAPATSAVRMMKAEETGVKIMELVEKNITARQIITDGAVRNAIKACLAMSGSTNAVMHLTAIAYEAELGIKVLNEFDTLSDTTPQLAKMNPACKYSIVDFYKDGGVPRLMENLQSMLETDVMTVTAHTLAENIRDHKYLYPATGLVNHTLDDPFGYTGGVAVLRGNLAPDTGITKPGAFDKSLHHFKGEAICFDSEEAAEEAILAGKVHDGHVVVIRYEEIGRAHV
;
A
#
# COMPACT_ATOMS: atom_id res chain seq x y z
N MET A 1 2.35 1.98 32.60
CA MET A 1 1.63 3.27 32.70
C MET A 1 1.32 3.69 31.29
N TYR A 2 0.06 3.96 30.98
CA TYR A 2 -0.35 4.43 29.66
C TYR A 2 0.10 5.89 29.44
N ARG A 3 0.37 6.27 28.17
CA ARG A 3 0.79 7.64 27.83
C ARG A 3 -0.30 8.67 28.19
N SER A 4 -1.56 8.31 27.91
CA SER A 4 -2.73 9.15 28.21
C SER A 4 -2.90 9.45 29.71
N GLU A 5 -2.36 8.62 30.59
CA GLU A 5 -2.42 8.86 32.04
C GLU A 5 -1.73 10.15 32.44
N HIS A 6 -0.72 10.61 31.70
CA HIS A 6 -0.04 11.88 31.98
C HIS A 6 -0.98 13.10 31.95
N ILE A 7 -2.03 13.04 31.13
CA ILE A 7 -3.02 14.13 31.00
C ILE A 7 -4.39 13.78 31.59
N LEU A 8 -4.67 12.51 31.93
CA LEU A 8 -5.99 12.10 32.40
C LEU A 8 -6.02 11.75 33.90
N LYS A 9 -4.92 11.30 34.50
CA LYS A 9 -4.86 10.96 35.95
C LYS A 9 -4.50 12.15 36.80
N GLY A 10 -4.98 12.11 38.06
CA GLY A 10 -4.69 13.13 39.09
C GLY A 10 -5.63 14.34 39.07
N LEU A 11 -5.72 15.04 40.21
CA LEU A 11 -6.62 16.19 40.37
C LEU A 11 -6.18 17.38 39.48
N SER A 12 -4.87 17.61 39.36
CA SER A 12 -4.28 18.68 38.53
C SER A 12 -4.68 18.61 37.04
N ASN A 13 -5.05 17.43 36.54
CA ASN A 13 -5.39 17.20 35.14
C ASN A 13 -6.89 17.38 34.84
N GLN A 14 -7.62 18.10 35.70
CA GLN A 14 -9.04 18.42 35.50
C GLN A 14 -9.30 19.13 34.16
N TYR A 15 -8.42 20.03 33.72
CA TYR A 15 -8.53 20.79 32.49
C TYR A 15 -8.67 19.86 31.29
N TYR A 16 -7.80 18.88 31.14
CA TYR A 16 -7.84 17.92 30.01
C TYR A 16 -9.12 17.08 30.03
N ARG A 17 -9.49 16.58 31.22
CA ARG A 17 -10.75 15.80 31.35
C ARG A 17 -11.99 16.63 31.02
N ALA A 18 -12.01 17.91 31.42
CA ALA A 18 -13.11 18.82 31.08
C ALA A 18 -13.20 19.03 29.57
N THR A 19 -12.06 19.16 28.87
CA THR A 19 -12.00 19.28 27.41
C THR A 19 -12.55 18.02 26.73
N TYR A 20 -12.15 16.82 27.16
CA TYR A 20 -12.71 15.58 26.61
C TYR A 20 -14.21 15.43 26.91
N LYS A 21 -14.64 15.80 28.10
CA LYS A 21 -16.08 15.75 28.48
C LYS A 21 -16.95 16.70 27.67
N SER A 22 -16.40 17.84 27.21
CA SER A 22 -17.14 18.75 26.33
C SER A 22 -17.45 18.14 24.96
N MET A 23 -16.73 17.08 24.57
CA MET A 23 -16.96 16.28 23.35
C MET A 23 -17.82 15.03 23.62
N GLY A 24 -18.35 14.87 24.86
CA GLY A 24 -19.25 13.77 25.22
C GLY A 24 -18.58 12.54 25.84
N PHE A 25 -17.27 12.53 26.04
CA PHE A 25 -16.61 11.41 26.72
C PHE A 25 -16.99 11.36 28.21
N THR A 26 -17.32 10.17 28.68
CA THR A 26 -17.67 9.95 30.09
C THR A 26 -16.44 9.81 30.98
N THR A 27 -16.62 9.84 32.29
CA THR A 27 -15.54 9.56 33.23
C THR A 27 -15.00 8.14 33.06
N GLU A 28 -15.84 7.19 32.72
CA GLU A 28 -15.44 5.79 32.51
C GLU A 28 -14.63 5.63 31.22
N ASP A 29 -14.97 6.34 30.15
CA ASP A 29 -14.17 6.36 28.91
C ASP A 29 -12.73 6.84 29.16
N LEU A 30 -12.58 7.89 29.98
CA LEU A 30 -11.27 8.50 30.28
C LEU A 30 -10.42 7.70 31.28
N LYS A 31 -10.92 6.58 31.80
CA LYS A 31 -10.13 5.61 32.60
C LYS A 31 -9.48 4.53 31.78
N ARG A 32 -9.92 4.38 30.52
CA ARG A 32 -9.46 3.35 29.58
C ARG A 32 -8.26 3.85 28.77
N PRO A 33 -7.47 2.95 28.15
CA PRO A 33 -6.48 3.38 27.15
C PRO A 33 -7.13 4.15 26.02
N ILE A 34 -6.52 5.23 25.60
CA ILE A 34 -6.99 6.11 24.52
C ILE A 34 -6.32 5.71 23.21
N ILE A 35 -7.10 5.24 22.26
CA ILE A 35 -6.63 4.79 20.95
C ILE A 35 -6.96 5.83 19.89
N GLY A 36 -5.94 6.40 19.26
CA GLY A 36 -6.12 7.27 18.11
C GLY A 36 -6.47 6.47 16.85
N ILE A 37 -7.38 6.98 16.05
CA ILE A 37 -7.69 6.44 14.71
C ILE A 37 -7.36 7.54 13.70
N ALA A 38 -6.22 7.41 13.02
CA ALA A 38 -5.83 8.29 11.94
C ALA A 38 -6.55 7.83 10.66
N ASN A 39 -7.59 8.55 10.26
CA ASN A 39 -8.48 8.15 9.16
C ASN A 39 -8.33 9.11 7.98
N ALA A 40 -7.84 8.58 6.84
CA ALA A 40 -7.74 9.31 5.58
C ALA A 40 -9.06 9.30 4.77
N TRP A 41 -10.21 9.08 5.41
CA TRP A 41 -11.51 9.12 4.74
C TRP A 41 -11.70 10.41 3.94
N SER A 42 -12.17 10.26 2.71
CA SER A 42 -12.40 11.37 1.80
C SER A 42 -13.39 10.95 0.71
N GLU A 43 -14.15 11.90 0.19
CA GLU A 43 -14.95 11.77 -1.03
C GLU A 43 -14.14 12.04 -2.31
N CYS A 44 -12.88 12.48 -2.15
CA CYS A 44 -11.96 12.78 -3.26
C CYS A 44 -11.14 11.57 -3.72
N VAL A 45 -11.14 10.46 -2.96
CA VAL A 45 -10.26 9.30 -3.21
C VAL A 45 -11.09 8.03 -3.19
N PRO A 46 -11.23 7.31 -4.31
CA PRO A 46 -12.01 6.07 -4.36
C PRO A 46 -11.56 5.03 -3.31
N GLY A 47 -10.26 4.90 -3.07
CA GLY A 47 -9.69 3.98 -2.08
C GLY A 47 -9.96 4.35 -0.62
N HIS A 48 -10.53 5.54 -0.36
CA HIS A 48 -10.83 6.05 0.98
C HIS A 48 -12.33 6.20 1.26
N TYR A 49 -13.16 6.06 0.22
CA TYR A 49 -14.60 6.33 0.32
C TYR A 49 -15.31 5.45 1.37
N ASN A 50 -14.89 4.20 1.54
CA ASN A 50 -15.44 3.25 2.51
C ASN A 50 -14.84 3.40 3.93
N LEU A 51 -13.79 4.21 4.13
CA LEU A 51 -13.06 4.26 5.40
C LEU A 51 -13.89 4.78 6.58
N ARG A 52 -14.99 5.51 6.33
CA ARG A 52 -15.93 5.89 7.39
C ARG A 52 -16.57 4.66 8.04
N GLN A 53 -17.03 3.70 7.23
CA GLN A 53 -17.62 2.45 7.72
C GLN A 53 -16.55 1.55 8.36
N VAL A 54 -15.36 1.48 7.77
CA VAL A 54 -14.21 0.75 8.32
C VAL A 54 -13.83 1.30 9.69
N ALA A 55 -13.70 2.63 9.84
CA ALA A 55 -13.40 3.28 11.11
C ALA A 55 -14.44 2.97 12.19
N GLN A 56 -15.74 2.93 11.83
CA GLN A 56 -16.78 2.57 12.78
C GLN A 56 -16.58 1.13 13.31
N ARG A 57 -16.27 0.18 12.43
CA ARG A 57 -16.02 -1.21 12.85
C ARG A 57 -14.74 -1.34 13.70
N VAL A 58 -13.71 -0.54 13.42
CA VAL A 58 -12.51 -0.45 14.27
C VAL A 58 -12.88 0.05 15.67
N LYS A 59 -13.70 1.11 15.76
CA LYS A 59 -14.20 1.62 17.06
C LYS A 59 -14.96 0.56 17.85
N ASP A 60 -15.82 -0.22 17.17
CA ASP A 60 -16.57 -1.32 17.80
C ASP A 60 -15.59 -2.33 18.44
N GLY A 61 -14.52 -2.71 17.73
CA GLY A 61 -13.48 -3.59 18.22
C GLY A 61 -12.72 -3.01 19.42
N ILE A 62 -12.34 -1.73 19.38
CA ILE A 62 -11.64 -1.04 20.48
C ILE A 62 -12.53 -0.98 21.73
N TYR A 63 -13.81 -0.57 21.59
CA TYR A 63 -14.75 -0.56 22.71
C TYR A 63 -14.95 -1.93 23.32
N ARG A 64 -15.12 -2.94 22.48
CA ARG A 64 -15.28 -4.35 22.92
C ARG A 64 -14.08 -4.86 23.70
N ALA A 65 -12.88 -4.41 23.33
CA ALA A 65 -11.63 -4.77 24.02
C ALA A 65 -11.28 -3.84 25.19
N GLY A 66 -12.16 -2.90 25.57
CA GLY A 66 -12.00 -2.07 26.75
C GLY A 66 -11.17 -0.79 26.57
N GLY A 67 -10.96 -0.35 25.34
CA GLY A 67 -10.33 0.95 25.01
C GLY A 67 -11.34 2.05 24.72
N THR A 68 -10.86 3.27 24.55
CA THR A 68 -11.64 4.43 24.10
C THR A 68 -11.05 4.95 22.79
N PRO A 69 -11.75 4.80 21.66
CA PRO A 69 -11.28 5.28 20.36
C PRO A 69 -11.53 6.78 20.18
N ILE A 70 -10.55 7.48 19.61
CA ILE A 70 -10.66 8.88 19.19
C ILE A 70 -10.20 8.98 17.73
N GLU A 71 -11.10 9.32 16.83
CA GLU A 71 -10.82 9.47 15.42
C GLU A 71 -10.44 10.90 15.07
N PHE A 72 -9.45 11.04 14.18
CA PHE A 72 -9.07 12.31 13.58
C PHE A 72 -8.78 12.15 12.09
N GLY A 73 -9.02 13.21 11.32
CA GLY A 73 -8.83 13.23 9.88
C GLY A 73 -7.37 13.36 9.49
N VAL A 74 -7.00 12.65 8.43
CA VAL A 74 -5.70 12.75 7.76
C VAL A 74 -5.95 13.06 6.29
N ILE A 75 -5.12 13.90 5.68
CA ILE A 75 -5.20 14.17 4.24
C ILE A 75 -4.82 12.92 3.44
N GLY A 76 -5.35 12.82 2.20
CA GLY A 76 -4.95 11.80 1.25
C GLY A 76 -5.27 12.26 -0.16
N GLY A 77 -4.30 12.12 -1.07
CA GLY A 77 -4.47 12.35 -2.50
C GLY A 77 -4.48 11.03 -3.26
N CYS A 78 -5.14 11.00 -4.40
CA CYS A 78 -5.08 9.89 -5.33
C CYS A 78 -4.20 10.30 -6.52
N ASP A 79 -3.16 9.53 -6.80
CA ASP A 79 -2.27 9.77 -7.94
C ASP A 79 -3.05 9.80 -9.25
N GLY A 80 -4.03 8.90 -9.42
CA GLY A 80 -4.91 8.89 -10.59
C GLY A 80 -5.76 10.16 -10.77
N MET A 81 -6.07 10.87 -9.69
CA MET A 81 -6.76 12.17 -9.79
C MET A 81 -5.81 13.33 -10.09
N GLY A 82 -4.52 13.14 -9.80
CA GLY A 82 -3.48 14.13 -10.12
C GLY A 82 -2.85 13.92 -11.50
N GLN A 83 -3.10 12.81 -12.16
CA GLN A 83 -2.46 12.42 -13.41
C GLN A 83 -2.85 13.39 -14.56
N GLY A 84 -1.86 13.76 -15.38
CA GLY A 84 -2.06 14.62 -16.54
C GLY A 84 -2.25 16.12 -16.24
N HIS A 85 -1.99 16.58 -14.99
CA HIS A 85 -2.03 17.99 -14.64
C HIS A 85 -1.15 18.32 -13.41
N ASP A 86 -0.92 19.61 -13.14
CA ASP A 86 -0.04 20.10 -12.07
C ASP A 86 -0.34 19.58 -10.65
N GLY A 87 -1.52 19.00 -10.43
CA GLY A 87 -1.88 18.35 -9.17
C GLY A 87 -0.93 17.21 -8.78
N MET A 88 -0.27 16.56 -9.75
CA MET A 88 0.68 15.50 -9.50
C MET A 88 1.89 15.97 -8.68
N HIS A 89 2.33 17.23 -8.81
CA HIS A 89 3.43 17.80 -8.04
C HIS A 89 3.18 17.84 -6.52
N PHE A 90 1.90 17.76 -6.09
CA PHE A 90 1.51 17.74 -4.68
C PHE A 90 1.41 16.33 -4.09
N ILE A 91 1.42 15.30 -4.94
CA ILE A 91 1.20 13.91 -4.52
C ILE A 91 2.36 13.41 -3.66
N MET A 92 3.61 13.53 -4.13
CA MET A 92 4.76 13.07 -3.37
C MET A 92 4.99 13.86 -2.06
N PRO A 93 4.91 15.20 -2.04
CA PRO A 93 5.00 15.96 -0.79
C PRO A 93 3.91 15.61 0.25
N SER A 94 2.73 15.14 -0.20
CA SER A 94 1.65 14.74 0.71
C SER A 94 2.05 13.60 1.65
N ARG A 95 2.97 12.71 1.25
CA ARG A 95 3.49 11.63 2.10
C ARG A 95 4.10 12.16 3.41
N GLU A 96 4.93 13.19 3.30
CA GLU A 96 5.58 13.82 4.46
C GLU A 96 4.54 14.58 5.33
N LEU A 97 3.58 15.25 4.70
CA LEU A 97 2.50 15.94 5.42
C LEU A 97 1.63 14.96 6.22
N ILE A 98 1.34 13.78 5.65
CA ILE A 98 0.62 12.72 6.33
C ILE A 98 1.38 12.27 7.57
N ALA A 99 2.67 11.92 7.43
CA ALA A 99 3.51 11.50 8.54
C ALA A 99 3.57 12.56 9.64
N ASN A 100 3.83 13.81 9.29
CA ASN A 100 3.93 14.93 10.20
C ASN A 100 2.60 15.22 10.93
N SER A 101 1.46 15.14 10.22
CA SER A 101 0.15 15.40 10.82
C SER A 101 -0.23 14.32 11.84
N ILE A 102 0.02 13.06 11.54
CA ILE A 102 -0.25 11.94 12.44
C ILE A 102 0.63 12.03 13.68
N GLU A 103 1.93 12.29 13.51
CA GLU A 103 2.85 12.48 14.62
C GLU A 103 2.38 13.63 15.54
N SER A 104 2.03 14.79 14.96
CA SER A 104 1.54 15.94 15.72
C SER A 104 0.30 15.60 16.55
N MET A 105 -0.70 14.95 15.93
CA MET A 105 -1.93 14.57 16.62
C MET A 105 -1.68 13.54 17.72
N ALA A 106 -0.81 12.56 17.49
CA ALA A 106 -0.48 11.53 18.47
C ALA A 106 0.29 12.09 19.68
N GLN A 107 1.19 13.06 19.44
CA GLN A 107 1.96 13.69 20.51
C GLN A 107 1.13 14.69 21.31
N ILE A 108 0.27 15.47 20.68
CA ILE A 108 -0.63 16.42 21.36
C ILE A 108 -1.59 15.69 22.29
N ASN A 109 -2.17 14.57 21.85
CA ASN A 109 -3.21 13.84 22.59
C ASN A 109 -2.66 12.69 23.45
N LEU A 110 -1.37 12.39 23.37
CA LEU A 110 -0.70 11.30 24.08
C LEU A 110 -1.45 9.96 23.94
N PHE A 111 -1.84 9.59 22.71
CA PHE A 111 -2.52 8.32 22.45
C PHE A 111 -1.65 7.13 22.91
N ASP A 112 -2.30 6.11 23.46
CA ASP A 112 -1.67 4.89 23.95
C ASP A 112 -1.34 3.90 22.81
N GLY A 113 -2.08 4.01 21.71
CA GLY A 113 -1.87 3.30 20.47
C GLY A 113 -2.57 3.97 19.31
N LEU A 114 -2.25 3.57 18.08
CA LEU A 114 -2.81 4.11 16.85
C LEU A 114 -3.31 3.02 15.91
N VAL A 115 -4.51 3.24 15.36
CA VAL A 115 -4.97 2.56 14.14
C VAL A 115 -4.85 3.52 12.98
N LEU A 116 -4.21 3.08 11.90
CA LEU A 116 -3.93 3.87 10.70
C LEU A 116 -4.80 3.35 9.56
N LEU A 117 -5.71 4.19 9.04
CA LEU A 117 -6.69 3.84 8.01
C LEU A 117 -6.44 4.65 6.74
N GLY A 118 -5.99 3.99 5.68
CA GLY A 118 -5.72 4.63 4.40
C GLY A 118 -5.39 3.62 3.31
N SER A 119 -5.45 4.05 2.09
CA SER A 119 -5.03 3.32 0.90
C SER A 119 -4.26 4.29 0.00
N CYS A 120 -3.98 3.91 -1.21
CA CYS A 120 -3.30 4.72 -2.21
C CYS A 120 -1.81 4.99 -1.93
N ASP A 121 -1.16 5.49 -2.96
CA ASP A 121 0.28 5.39 -3.22
C ASP A 121 1.15 6.02 -2.13
N LYS A 122 0.82 7.23 -1.69
CA LYS A 122 1.64 7.99 -0.74
C LYS A 122 1.09 7.95 0.69
N ILE A 123 -0.19 7.55 0.84
CA ILE A 123 -0.87 7.51 2.15
C ILE A 123 -0.34 6.33 2.99
N VAL A 124 -0.27 5.15 2.40
CA VAL A 124 0.23 3.95 3.09
C VAL A 124 1.66 4.16 3.62
N PRO A 125 2.64 4.56 2.80
CA PRO A 125 3.98 4.80 3.31
C PRO A 125 4.04 5.97 4.30
N GLY A 126 3.30 7.06 4.10
CA GLY A 126 3.24 8.17 5.06
C GLY A 126 2.73 7.74 6.43
N MET A 127 1.73 6.86 6.49
CA MET A 127 1.21 6.28 7.73
C MET A 127 2.22 5.35 8.40
N LEU A 128 2.91 4.49 7.63
CA LEU A 128 3.94 3.60 8.17
C LEU A 128 5.18 4.38 8.65
N MET A 129 5.56 5.48 7.97
CA MET A 129 6.59 6.41 8.44
C MET A 129 6.20 7.03 9.79
N ALA A 130 4.95 7.49 9.94
CA ALA A 130 4.46 8.02 11.22
C ALA A 130 4.51 6.97 12.34
N ALA A 131 4.09 5.73 12.07
CA ALA A 131 4.17 4.64 13.03
C ALA A 131 5.61 4.38 13.49
N ALA A 132 6.56 4.30 12.53
CA ALA A 132 7.97 4.09 12.79
C ALA A 132 8.58 5.24 13.62
N ARG A 133 8.25 6.49 13.29
CA ARG A 133 8.74 7.69 13.98
C ARG A 133 8.23 7.79 15.41
N LEU A 134 6.94 7.50 15.62
CA LEU A 134 6.30 7.57 16.95
C LEU A 134 6.73 6.46 17.89
N ASP A 135 7.05 5.30 17.38
CA ASP A 135 7.41 4.09 18.13
C ASP A 135 6.47 3.78 19.32
N ILE A 136 5.18 3.85 19.07
CA ILE A 136 4.12 3.39 19.98
C ILE A 136 3.41 2.19 19.34
N PRO A 137 2.55 1.45 20.07
CA PRO A 137 1.70 0.42 19.47
C PRO A 137 0.89 0.97 18.30
N CYS A 138 1.10 0.43 17.11
CA CYS A 138 0.43 0.84 15.88
C CYS A 138 0.00 -0.37 15.07
N ILE A 139 -1.14 -0.25 14.39
CA ILE A 139 -1.62 -1.22 13.40
C ILE A 139 -2.19 -0.48 12.19
N PHE A 140 -1.86 -0.95 11.00
CA PHE A 140 -2.36 -0.39 9.74
C PHE A 140 -3.45 -1.28 9.15
N LEU A 141 -4.50 -0.66 8.62
CA LEU A 141 -5.56 -1.35 7.88
C LEU A 141 -5.94 -0.54 6.64
N PRO A 142 -5.73 -1.08 5.42
CA PRO A 142 -6.18 -0.41 4.20
C PRO A 142 -7.69 -0.47 4.02
N GLY A 143 -8.22 0.44 3.18
CA GLY A 143 -9.62 0.40 2.74
C GLY A 143 -9.93 -0.79 1.85
N GLY A 144 -8.91 -1.36 1.20
CA GLY A 144 -8.99 -2.50 0.29
C GLY A 144 -9.10 -2.10 -1.18
N PRO A 145 -8.77 -3.02 -2.10
CA PRO A 145 -8.91 -2.81 -3.54
C PRO A 145 -10.38 -2.85 -3.98
N MET A 146 -10.67 -2.13 -5.08
CA MET A 146 -11.96 -2.29 -5.78
C MET A 146 -11.99 -3.59 -6.57
N GLU A 147 -13.19 -4.07 -6.89
CA GLU A 147 -13.39 -5.15 -7.86
C GLU A 147 -13.01 -4.66 -9.27
N GLY A 148 -12.62 -5.57 -10.16
CA GLY A 148 -12.43 -5.25 -11.55
C GLY A 148 -13.74 -4.92 -12.27
N GLY A 149 -13.66 -4.09 -13.32
CA GLY A 149 -14.80 -3.70 -14.14
C GLY A 149 -15.23 -4.76 -15.15
N VAL A 150 -15.90 -4.33 -16.20
CA VAL A 150 -16.27 -5.20 -17.33
C VAL A 150 -15.04 -5.77 -18.01
N GLU A 151 -15.24 -6.81 -18.82
CA GLU A 151 -14.16 -7.30 -19.70
C GLU A 151 -13.83 -6.28 -20.77
N PHE A 152 -12.56 -5.93 -20.87
CA PHE A 152 -12.03 -5.02 -21.86
C PHE A 152 -10.61 -5.46 -22.26
N ASP A 153 -10.36 -5.59 -23.54
CA ASP A 153 -9.07 -6.01 -24.11
C ASP A 153 -8.48 -7.28 -23.45
N GLY A 154 -9.34 -8.29 -23.21
CA GLY A 154 -8.95 -9.61 -22.68
C GLY A 154 -8.68 -9.67 -21.18
N ARG A 155 -9.00 -8.60 -20.42
CA ARG A 155 -8.94 -8.54 -18.98
C ARG A 155 -10.11 -7.75 -18.38
N GLN A 156 -10.27 -7.80 -17.06
CA GLN A 156 -11.18 -6.89 -16.39
C GLN A 156 -10.65 -5.45 -16.48
N ALA A 157 -11.52 -4.54 -16.90
CA ALA A 157 -11.21 -3.12 -16.95
C ALA A 157 -10.90 -2.57 -15.55
N GLU A 158 -10.11 -1.54 -15.53
CA GLU A 158 -9.73 -0.79 -14.34
C GLU A 158 -9.40 0.67 -14.73
N GLN A 159 -8.94 1.46 -13.81
CA GLN A 159 -8.76 2.90 -14.02
C GLN A 159 -7.90 3.24 -15.25
N THR A 160 -6.78 2.51 -15.48
CA THR A 160 -5.89 2.80 -16.62
C THR A 160 -6.48 2.34 -17.95
N SER A 161 -7.45 1.42 -17.93
CA SER A 161 -8.17 0.99 -19.14
C SER A 161 -8.88 2.14 -19.85
N SER A 162 -9.32 3.18 -19.09
CA SER A 162 -9.90 4.38 -19.70
C SER A 162 -8.88 5.20 -20.48
N THR A 163 -7.63 5.27 -20.03
CA THR A 163 -6.54 5.94 -20.74
C THR A 163 -6.13 5.16 -21.99
N GLU A 164 -5.98 3.83 -21.84
CA GLU A 164 -5.71 2.92 -22.98
C GLU A 164 -6.82 3.01 -24.05
N ALA A 165 -8.08 3.04 -23.60
CA ALA A 165 -9.24 3.17 -24.49
C ALA A 165 -9.25 4.50 -25.27
N TYR A 166 -8.76 5.61 -24.68
CA TYR A 166 -8.59 6.86 -25.39
C TYR A 166 -7.59 6.74 -26.56
N GLY A 167 -6.47 6.06 -26.32
CA GLY A 167 -5.52 5.72 -27.40
C GLY A 167 -6.15 4.84 -28.50
N MET A 168 -6.97 3.86 -28.11
CA MET A 168 -7.68 2.99 -29.06
C MET A 168 -8.74 3.76 -29.87
N LEU A 169 -9.47 4.67 -29.23
CA LEU A 169 -10.41 5.58 -29.89
C LEU A 169 -9.70 6.48 -30.90
N SER A 170 -8.59 7.10 -30.49
CA SER A 170 -7.78 7.97 -31.37
C SER A 170 -7.21 7.22 -32.57
N ALA A 171 -6.91 5.93 -32.40
CA ALA A 171 -6.46 5.05 -33.48
C ALA A 171 -7.62 4.41 -34.30
N GLY A 172 -8.88 4.75 -34.00
CA GLY A 172 -10.06 4.19 -34.69
C GLY A 172 -10.31 2.71 -34.46
N LYS A 173 -9.79 2.15 -33.35
CA LYS A 173 -9.95 0.72 -32.99
C LYS A 173 -11.23 0.43 -32.22
N ILE A 174 -11.78 1.42 -31.54
CA ILE A 174 -13.08 1.37 -30.85
C ILE A 174 -13.91 2.59 -31.22
N THR A 175 -15.22 2.50 -31.01
CA THR A 175 -16.17 3.59 -31.24
C THR A 175 -16.26 4.51 -30.03
N GLU A 176 -16.79 5.72 -30.21
CA GLU A 176 -17.08 6.67 -29.11
C GLU A 176 -18.10 6.07 -28.11
N GLU A 177 -19.09 5.29 -28.59
CA GLU A 177 -20.07 4.61 -27.75
C GLU A 177 -19.41 3.58 -26.81
N GLU A 178 -18.49 2.77 -27.34
CA GLU A 178 -17.72 1.81 -26.54
C GLU A 178 -16.82 2.51 -25.52
N TYR A 179 -16.17 3.62 -25.91
CA TYR A 179 -15.35 4.42 -25.01
C TYR A 179 -16.17 5.02 -23.85
N VAL A 180 -17.31 5.66 -24.15
CA VAL A 180 -18.21 6.23 -23.14
C VAL A 180 -18.82 5.14 -22.24
N SER A 181 -19.12 3.97 -22.79
CA SER A 181 -19.61 2.82 -22.01
C SER A 181 -18.58 2.37 -20.97
N LEU A 182 -17.29 2.41 -21.31
CA LEU A 182 -16.22 2.04 -20.39
C LEU A 182 -16.10 2.98 -19.21
N GLU A 183 -16.36 4.29 -19.39
CA GLU A 183 -16.38 5.27 -18.30
C GLU A 183 -17.31 4.86 -17.14
N ASN A 184 -18.45 4.27 -17.44
CA ASN A 184 -19.43 3.82 -16.45
C ASN A 184 -19.14 2.46 -15.84
N THR A 185 -18.23 1.67 -16.42
CA THR A 185 -18.11 0.24 -16.11
C THR A 185 -16.70 -0.20 -15.73
N ALA A 186 -15.68 0.64 -15.95
CA ALA A 186 -14.29 0.31 -15.63
C ALA A 186 -14.02 0.25 -14.11
N CYS A 187 -14.67 1.12 -13.33
CA CYS A 187 -14.52 1.20 -11.88
C CYS A 187 -15.86 0.95 -11.18
N PRO A 188 -16.22 -0.31 -10.89
CA PRO A 188 -17.58 -0.67 -10.47
C PRO A 188 -17.91 -0.32 -9.00
N GLY A 189 -16.96 0.16 -8.22
CA GLY A 189 -17.18 0.47 -6.81
C GLY A 189 -16.01 1.20 -6.15
N CYS A 190 -16.11 1.45 -4.86
CA CYS A 190 -15.04 2.06 -4.10
C CYS A 190 -13.91 1.04 -3.82
N GLY A 191 -12.72 1.56 -3.58
CA GLY A 191 -11.51 0.80 -3.30
C GLY A 191 -10.28 1.44 -3.95
N SER A 192 -9.08 1.02 -3.58
CA SER A 192 -7.87 1.29 -4.37
C SER A 192 -7.96 0.59 -5.73
N CYS A 193 -7.08 0.94 -6.66
CA CYS A 193 -7.08 0.35 -8.01
C CYS A 193 -7.17 -1.19 -7.97
N SER A 194 -7.81 -1.83 -8.97
CA SER A 194 -7.93 -3.29 -9.00
C SER A 194 -6.69 -4.01 -9.57
N TYR A 195 -5.68 -3.27 -10.01
CA TYR A 195 -4.39 -3.81 -10.49
C TYR A 195 -3.27 -3.66 -9.45
N LEU A 196 -2.11 -4.27 -9.70
CA LEU A 196 -0.93 -4.17 -8.84
C LEU A 196 -0.12 -2.91 -9.18
N GLY A 197 -0.67 -1.74 -8.83
CA GLY A 197 0.05 -0.47 -8.76
C GLY A 197 0.71 -0.26 -7.40
N THR A 198 1.14 0.97 -7.13
CA THR A 198 1.82 1.31 -5.85
C THR A 198 0.87 1.16 -4.65
N ALA A 199 -0.40 1.56 -4.79
CA ALA A 199 -1.40 1.44 -3.73
C ALA A 199 -1.48 0.01 -3.19
N ASN A 200 -1.77 -0.97 -4.06
CA ASN A 200 -1.90 -2.36 -3.65
C ASN A 200 -0.56 -3.01 -3.30
N THR A 201 0.52 -2.60 -3.95
CA THR A 201 1.87 -3.03 -3.54
C THR A 201 2.11 -2.62 -2.09
N MET A 202 1.94 -1.36 -1.73
CA MET A 202 2.22 -0.92 -0.37
C MET A 202 1.25 -1.49 0.67
N CYS A 203 -0.02 -1.72 0.32
CA CYS A 203 -0.97 -2.43 1.19
C CYS A 203 -0.55 -3.89 1.45
N ALA A 204 -0.10 -4.59 0.40
CA ALA A 204 0.44 -5.96 0.53
C ALA A 204 1.75 -5.98 1.32
N LEU A 205 2.63 -4.99 1.09
CA LEU A 205 3.89 -4.88 1.83
C LEU A 205 3.70 -4.49 3.29
N ALA A 206 2.66 -3.72 3.63
CA ALA A 206 2.30 -3.46 5.02
C ALA A 206 1.94 -4.76 5.77
N GLU A 207 1.28 -5.71 5.09
CA GLU A 207 1.00 -7.05 5.63
C GLU A 207 2.29 -7.90 5.72
N ALA A 208 3.09 -7.93 4.65
CA ALA A 208 4.36 -8.68 4.64
C ALA A 208 5.39 -8.14 5.67
N LEU A 209 5.34 -6.82 5.95
CA LEU A 209 6.12 -6.15 7.00
C LEU A 209 5.64 -6.49 8.42
N GLY A 210 4.45 -7.09 8.53
CA GLY A 210 3.82 -7.42 9.80
C GLY A 210 2.99 -6.30 10.43
N MET A 211 2.74 -5.17 9.75
CA MET A 211 1.98 -4.02 10.25
C MET A 211 0.47 -4.10 10.00
N THR A 212 0.02 -5.11 9.23
CA THR A 212 -1.39 -5.40 8.93
C THR A 212 -1.70 -6.86 9.28
N LEU A 213 -2.92 -7.13 9.74
CA LEU A 213 -3.38 -8.49 10.01
C LEU A 213 -3.37 -9.35 8.74
N PRO A 214 -3.11 -10.66 8.83
CA PRO A 214 -3.23 -11.57 7.69
C PRO A 214 -4.58 -11.44 6.98
N ASP A 215 -4.57 -11.47 5.65
CA ASP A 215 -5.69 -11.14 4.74
C ASP A 215 -6.13 -9.67 4.76
N GLY A 216 -5.58 -8.84 5.63
CA GLY A 216 -5.96 -7.44 5.75
C GLY A 216 -5.46 -6.57 4.62
N GLY A 217 -4.31 -6.86 4.02
CA GLY A 217 -3.68 -6.04 2.99
C GLY A 217 -4.48 -5.97 1.68
N THR A 218 -5.05 -7.10 1.26
CA THR A 218 -5.63 -7.26 -0.08
C THR A 218 -7.10 -7.67 -0.11
N ALA A 219 -7.79 -7.86 1.04
CA ALA A 219 -9.23 -8.11 1.05
C ALA A 219 -9.99 -6.98 0.33
N PRO A 220 -10.95 -7.28 -0.56
CA PRO A 220 -11.68 -6.27 -1.32
C PRO A 220 -12.42 -5.26 -0.43
N ALA A 221 -12.50 -4.01 -0.88
CA ALA A 221 -13.08 -2.89 -0.13
C ALA A 221 -14.54 -3.10 0.27
N THR A 222 -15.31 -3.77 -0.58
CA THR A 222 -16.75 -4.03 -0.41
C THR A 222 -17.06 -5.38 0.23
N SER A 223 -16.03 -6.18 0.57
CA SER A 223 -16.22 -7.52 1.13
C SER A 223 -16.61 -7.50 2.61
N ALA A 224 -17.37 -8.51 3.05
CA ALA A 224 -17.64 -8.74 4.46
C ALA A 224 -16.36 -8.97 5.27
N VAL A 225 -15.34 -9.58 4.66
CA VAL A 225 -14.05 -9.82 5.29
C VAL A 225 -13.38 -8.51 5.69
N ARG A 226 -13.47 -7.46 4.85
CA ARG A 226 -12.96 -6.12 5.18
C ARG A 226 -13.53 -5.60 6.50
N MET A 227 -14.83 -5.76 6.71
CA MET A 227 -15.49 -5.32 7.94
C MET A 227 -15.15 -6.20 9.15
N MET A 228 -14.97 -7.50 8.96
CA MET A 228 -14.47 -8.39 10.02
C MET A 228 -13.04 -8.04 10.42
N LYS A 229 -12.15 -7.80 9.45
CA LYS A 229 -10.77 -7.36 9.72
C LYS A 229 -10.71 -6.00 10.38
N ALA A 230 -11.63 -5.10 10.10
CA ALA A 230 -11.71 -3.80 10.76
C ALA A 230 -12.03 -3.95 12.27
N GLU A 231 -12.98 -4.79 12.64
CA GLU A 231 -13.29 -5.07 14.04
C GLU A 231 -12.13 -5.79 14.74
N GLU A 232 -11.53 -6.80 14.07
CA GLU A 232 -10.37 -7.53 14.58
C GLU A 232 -9.18 -6.59 14.81
N THR A 233 -8.94 -5.63 13.90
CA THR A 233 -7.91 -4.59 14.05
C THR A 233 -8.12 -3.77 15.32
N GLY A 234 -9.38 -3.39 15.61
CA GLY A 234 -9.73 -2.67 16.83
C GLY A 234 -9.49 -3.49 18.10
N VAL A 235 -9.67 -4.81 18.06
CA VAL A 235 -9.34 -5.68 19.18
C VAL A 235 -7.82 -5.84 19.33
N LYS A 236 -7.10 -6.02 18.22
CA LYS A 236 -5.66 -6.28 18.23
C LYS A 236 -4.82 -5.07 18.66
N ILE A 237 -5.21 -3.85 18.34
CA ILE A 237 -4.50 -2.68 18.84
C ILE A 237 -4.50 -2.63 20.38
N MET A 238 -5.59 -3.08 21.02
CA MET A 238 -5.65 -3.14 22.48
C MET A 238 -4.69 -4.17 23.05
N GLU A 239 -4.53 -5.32 22.41
CA GLU A 239 -3.55 -6.33 22.79
C GLU A 239 -2.11 -5.80 22.64
N LEU A 240 -1.81 -5.08 21.53
CA LEU A 240 -0.51 -4.46 21.33
C LEU A 240 -0.19 -3.43 22.42
N VAL A 241 -1.17 -2.62 22.81
CA VAL A 241 -1.04 -1.64 23.89
C VAL A 241 -0.80 -2.31 25.24
N GLU A 242 -1.54 -3.38 25.54
CA GLU A 242 -1.37 -4.13 26.80
C GLU A 242 0.02 -4.80 26.89
N LYS A 243 0.49 -5.39 25.78
CA LYS A 243 1.79 -6.04 25.69
C LYS A 243 2.94 -5.06 25.43
N ASN A 244 2.64 -3.79 25.20
CA ASN A 244 3.59 -2.75 24.82
C ASN A 244 4.45 -3.16 23.60
N ILE A 245 3.81 -3.73 22.57
CA ILE A 245 4.46 -4.05 21.29
C ILE A 245 4.40 -2.80 20.40
N THR A 246 5.54 -2.13 20.23
CA THR A 246 5.65 -0.89 19.48
C THR A 246 5.93 -1.11 18.01
N ALA A 247 5.77 -0.06 17.20
CA ALA A 247 5.99 -0.15 15.75
C ALA A 247 7.42 -0.58 15.39
N ARG A 248 8.45 -0.09 16.10
CA ARG A 248 9.85 -0.46 15.80
C ARG A 248 10.21 -1.88 16.25
N GLN A 249 9.43 -2.50 17.12
CA GLN A 249 9.59 -3.93 17.43
C GLN A 249 9.07 -4.83 16.30
N ILE A 250 8.23 -4.29 15.43
CA ILE A 250 7.69 -4.97 14.23
C ILE A 250 8.49 -4.58 12.99
N ILE A 251 8.69 -3.26 12.77
CA ILE A 251 9.45 -2.74 11.63
C ILE A 251 10.95 -2.89 11.95
N THR A 252 11.49 -4.05 11.62
CA THR A 252 12.90 -4.40 11.83
C THR A 252 13.61 -4.64 10.50
N ASP A 253 14.95 -4.73 10.52
CA ASP A 253 15.73 -5.06 9.31
C ASP A 253 15.21 -6.35 8.66
N GLY A 254 14.86 -7.38 9.47
CA GLY A 254 14.32 -8.65 8.99
C GLY A 254 12.95 -8.50 8.36
N ALA A 255 12.05 -7.74 8.99
CA ALA A 255 10.72 -7.47 8.47
C ALA A 255 10.79 -6.68 7.14
N VAL A 256 11.70 -5.71 7.03
CA VAL A 256 11.93 -4.97 5.80
C VAL A 256 12.48 -5.88 4.69
N ARG A 257 13.44 -6.79 4.99
CA ARG A 257 13.89 -7.80 4.02
C ARG A 257 12.77 -8.73 3.56
N ASN A 258 11.87 -9.13 4.46
CA ASN A 258 10.70 -9.91 4.09
C ASN A 258 9.77 -9.14 3.15
N ALA A 259 9.51 -7.86 3.43
CA ALA A 259 8.70 -6.99 2.55
C ALA A 259 9.37 -6.81 1.17
N ILE A 260 10.70 -6.66 1.10
CA ILE A 260 11.46 -6.61 -0.16
C ILE A 260 11.26 -7.90 -0.96
N LYS A 261 11.44 -9.08 -0.33
CA LYS A 261 11.24 -10.39 -0.98
C LYS A 261 9.80 -10.55 -1.48
N ALA A 262 8.81 -10.15 -0.68
CA ALA A 262 7.41 -10.14 -1.11
C ALA A 262 7.19 -9.22 -2.33
N CYS A 263 7.78 -8.01 -2.34
CA CYS A 263 7.75 -7.08 -3.47
C CYS A 263 8.34 -7.71 -4.74
N LEU A 264 9.51 -8.32 -4.62
CA LEU A 264 10.21 -9.01 -5.71
C LEU A 264 9.39 -10.19 -6.24
N ALA A 265 8.83 -11.00 -5.34
CA ALA A 265 8.06 -12.19 -5.69
C ALA A 265 6.70 -11.87 -6.34
N MET A 266 6.07 -10.74 -6.02
CA MET A 266 4.82 -10.32 -6.66
C MET A 266 5.00 -9.35 -7.83
N SER A 267 6.23 -9.00 -8.20
CA SER A 267 6.49 -7.92 -9.17
C SER A 267 5.80 -6.62 -8.78
N GLY A 268 6.04 -6.17 -7.56
CA GLY A 268 5.44 -4.96 -7.01
C GLY A 268 5.86 -3.69 -7.75
N SER A 269 5.35 -2.56 -7.32
CA SER A 269 5.69 -1.25 -7.86
C SER A 269 7.15 -0.88 -7.58
N THR A 270 7.79 -0.22 -8.54
CA THR A 270 9.12 0.39 -8.37
C THR A 270 9.17 1.44 -7.27
N ASN A 271 8.04 2.10 -6.98
CA ASN A 271 7.90 3.02 -5.85
C ASN A 271 8.19 2.38 -4.48
N ALA A 272 8.04 1.06 -4.36
CA ALA A 272 8.30 0.34 -3.11
C ALA A 272 9.76 0.52 -2.62
N VAL A 273 10.71 0.65 -3.54
CA VAL A 273 12.12 0.91 -3.20
C VAL A 273 12.26 2.21 -2.42
N MET A 274 11.66 3.28 -2.94
CA MET A 274 11.68 4.59 -2.29
C MET A 274 10.89 4.60 -0.98
N HIS A 275 9.73 3.97 -0.95
CA HIS A 275 8.86 3.99 0.23
C HIS A 275 9.40 3.12 1.37
N LEU A 276 9.92 1.93 1.10
CA LEU A 276 10.57 1.12 2.13
C LEU A 276 11.85 1.78 2.64
N THR A 277 12.60 2.51 1.78
CA THR A 277 13.75 3.31 2.21
C THR A 277 13.33 4.39 3.22
N ALA A 278 12.24 5.11 2.95
CA ALA A 278 11.74 6.14 3.85
C ALA A 278 11.23 5.55 5.18
N ILE A 279 10.50 4.42 5.13
CA ILE A 279 10.02 3.73 6.33
C ILE A 279 11.20 3.22 7.18
N ALA A 280 12.22 2.62 6.55
CA ALA A 280 13.41 2.14 7.24
C ALA A 280 14.21 3.29 7.89
N TYR A 281 14.28 4.44 7.21
CA TYR A 281 14.90 5.65 7.75
C TYR A 281 14.18 6.14 9.00
N GLU A 282 12.85 6.27 8.97
CA GLU A 282 12.05 6.70 10.12
C GLU A 282 12.08 5.70 11.28
N ALA A 283 12.26 4.41 10.99
CA ALA A 283 12.45 3.37 12.00
C ALA A 283 13.89 3.33 12.56
N GLU A 284 14.80 4.19 12.08
CA GLU A 284 16.22 4.25 12.44
C GLU A 284 16.97 2.93 12.19
N LEU A 285 16.59 2.19 11.13
CA LEU A 285 17.20 0.92 10.80
C LEU A 285 18.57 1.09 10.10
N GLY A 286 19.42 0.08 10.25
CA GLY A 286 20.74 0.04 9.61
C GLY A 286 20.71 -0.44 8.16
N ILE A 287 19.62 -1.06 7.71
CA ILE A 287 19.45 -1.67 6.39
C ILE A 287 19.57 -0.63 5.27
N LYS A 288 20.24 -1.01 4.20
CA LYS A 288 20.35 -0.23 2.95
C LYS A 288 19.40 -0.82 1.93
N VAL A 289 18.12 -0.38 1.96
CA VAL A 289 17.02 -0.95 1.20
C VAL A 289 17.33 -1.10 -0.30
N LEU A 290 17.93 -0.09 -0.94
CA LEU A 290 18.32 -0.16 -2.35
C LEU A 290 19.33 -1.30 -2.63
N ASN A 291 20.31 -1.49 -1.73
CA ASN A 291 21.29 -2.57 -1.87
C ASN A 291 20.66 -3.95 -1.64
N GLU A 292 19.71 -4.05 -0.73
CA GLU A 292 18.95 -5.29 -0.53
C GLU A 292 18.11 -5.63 -1.77
N PHE A 293 17.42 -4.66 -2.38
CA PHE A 293 16.72 -4.89 -3.64
C PHE A 293 17.68 -5.38 -4.73
N ASP A 294 18.84 -4.75 -4.88
CA ASP A 294 19.88 -5.13 -5.86
C ASP A 294 20.32 -6.60 -5.66
N THR A 295 20.64 -6.97 -4.41
CA THR A 295 21.13 -8.32 -4.08
C THR A 295 20.02 -9.38 -4.15
N LEU A 296 18.84 -9.06 -3.60
CA LEU A 296 17.75 -10.02 -3.45
C LEU A 296 17.00 -10.25 -4.76
N SER A 297 17.06 -9.32 -5.73
CA SER A 297 16.41 -9.47 -7.02
C SER A 297 16.92 -10.66 -7.82
N ASP A 298 18.20 -11.01 -7.66
CA ASP A 298 18.83 -12.14 -8.36
C ASP A 298 18.43 -13.51 -7.77
N THR A 299 17.99 -13.53 -6.52
CA THR A 299 17.75 -14.77 -5.77
C THR A 299 16.30 -15.01 -5.38
N THR A 300 15.45 -13.98 -5.39
CA THR A 300 14.03 -14.12 -5.05
C THR A 300 13.21 -14.36 -6.30
N PRO A 301 12.59 -15.55 -6.46
CA PRO A 301 11.80 -15.85 -7.66
C PRO A 301 10.50 -15.06 -7.70
N GLN A 302 9.99 -14.82 -8.92
CA GLN A 302 8.66 -14.27 -9.13
C GLN A 302 7.61 -15.36 -8.94
N LEU A 303 6.82 -15.28 -7.87
CA LEU A 303 5.79 -16.27 -7.51
C LEU A 303 4.37 -15.78 -7.76
N ALA A 304 4.15 -14.48 -7.89
CA ALA A 304 2.83 -13.96 -8.19
C ALA A 304 2.88 -13.00 -9.40
N LYS A 305 1.81 -13.04 -10.21
CA LYS A 305 1.70 -12.21 -11.40
C LYS A 305 0.27 -11.69 -11.54
N MET A 306 0.15 -10.37 -11.67
CA MET A 306 -1.13 -9.65 -11.73
C MET A 306 -1.08 -8.54 -12.79
N ASN A 307 -2.23 -7.99 -13.14
CA ASN A 307 -2.32 -6.80 -13.99
C ASN A 307 -1.44 -5.66 -13.40
N PRO A 308 -0.60 -4.97 -14.22
CA PRO A 308 -0.56 -4.96 -15.69
C PRO A 308 0.27 -6.09 -16.34
N ALA A 309 0.96 -6.92 -15.59
CA ALA A 309 1.81 -7.98 -16.14
C ALA A 309 1.04 -9.21 -16.66
N CYS A 310 -0.24 -9.35 -16.33
CA CYS A 310 -1.17 -10.35 -16.86
C CYS A 310 -2.62 -9.91 -16.63
N LYS A 311 -3.59 -10.76 -17.02
CA LYS A 311 -5.02 -10.45 -16.94
C LYS A 311 -5.65 -10.50 -15.53
N TYR A 312 -4.98 -11.10 -14.55
CA TYR A 312 -5.52 -11.29 -13.20
C TYR A 312 -5.41 -10.04 -12.35
N SER A 313 -6.47 -9.72 -11.61
CA SER A 313 -6.55 -8.58 -10.72
C SER A 313 -5.91 -8.86 -9.34
N ILE A 314 -5.79 -7.84 -8.51
CA ILE A 314 -5.41 -7.99 -7.09
C ILE A 314 -6.45 -8.79 -6.29
N VAL A 315 -7.72 -8.77 -6.72
CA VAL A 315 -8.80 -9.56 -6.11
C VAL A 315 -8.65 -11.04 -6.43
N ASP A 316 -8.16 -11.37 -7.64
CA ASP A 316 -7.80 -12.76 -7.98
C ASP A 316 -6.63 -13.25 -7.14
N PHE A 317 -5.62 -12.40 -6.90
CA PHE A 317 -4.52 -12.70 -5.98
C PHE A 317 -5.03 -12.98 -4.57
N TYR A 318 -5.93 -12.12 -4.04
CA TYR A 318 -6.56 -12.35 -2.74
C TYR A 318 -7.30 -13.68 -2.67
N LYS A 319 -8.10 -14.01 -3.71
CA LYS A 319 -8.84 -15.29 -3.79
C LYS A 319 -7.92 -16.50 -3.91
N ASP A 320 -6.71 -16.33 -4.46
CA ASP A 320 -5.68 -17.39 -4.52
C ASP A 320 -4.77 -17.42 -3.27
N GLY A 321 -5.25 -16.89 -2.15
CA GLY A 321 -4.62 -16.91 -0.83
C GLY A 321 -3.81 -15.66 -0.47
N GLY A 322 -3.71 -14.68 -1.38
CA GLY A 322 -3.16 -13.36 -1.11
C GLY A 322 -1.74 -13.35 -0.55
N VAL A 323 -1.46 -12.34 0.28
CA VAL A 323 -0.15 -12.18 0.95
C VAL A 323 0.19 -13.37 1.85
N PRO A 324 -0.74 -13.92 2.66
CA PRO A 324 -0.42 -15.08 3.50
C PRO A 324 0.12 -16.28 2.69
N ARG A 325 -0.50 -16.59 1.53
CA ARG A 325 -0.03 -17.67 0.65
C ARG A 325 1.33 -17.35 0.03
N LEU A 326 1.55 -16.11 -0.38
CA LEU A 326 2.84 -15.69 -0.91
C LEU A 326 3.94 -15.85 0.15
N MET A 327 3.68 -15.43 1.39
CA MET A 327 4.63 -15.57 2.49
C MET A 327 4.87 -17.03 2.89
N GLU A 328 3.83 -17.88 2.85
CA GLU A 328 3.98 -19.34 3.05
C GLU A 328 4.87 -19.95 1.96
N ASN A 329 4.63 -19.63 0.69
CA ASN A 329 5.43 -20.13 -0.43
C ASN A 329 6.89 -19.66 -0.37
N LEU A 330 7.15 -18.47 0.17
CA LEU A 330 8.48 -17.91 0.38
C LEU A 330 9.13 -18.33 1.71
N GLN A 331 8.45 -19.08 2.59
CA GLN A 331 8.83 -19.26 4.00
C GLN A 331 10.30 -19.64 4.22
N SER A 332 10.84 -20.52 3.38
CA SER A 332 12.24 -20.96 3.49
C SER A 332 13.28 -19.87 3.22
N MET A 333 12.84 -18.76 2.62
CA MET A 333 13.68 -17.60 2.27
C MET A 333 13.48 -16.44 3.25
N LEU A 334 12.48 -16.48 4.15
CA LEU A 334 12.08 -15.38 5.02
C LEU A 334 12.75 -15.46 6.41
N GLU A 335 12.86 -14.30 7.04
CA GLU A 335 13.15 -14.18 8.47
C GLU A 335 11.81 -14.32 9.23
N THR A 336 11.52 -15.53 9.69
CA THR A 336 10.19 -15.91 10.19
C THR A 336 9.99 -15.68 11.69
N ASP A 337 11.03 -15.34 12.43
CA ASP A 337 11.01 -15.02 13.87
C ASP A 337 10.64 -13.55 14.16
N VAL A 338 10.44 -12.73 13.11
CA VAL A 338 10.01 -11.32 13.26
C VAL A 338 8.61 -11.23 13.85
N MET A 339 8.44 -10.26 14.76
CA MET A 339 7.15 -9.96 15.40
C MET A 339 6.19 -9.28 14.42
N THR A 340 4.89 -9.46 14.62
CA THR A 340 3.84 -8.82 13.83
C THR A 340 2.73 -8.22 14.70
N VAL A 341 1.81 -7.45 14.10
CA VAL A 341 0.64 -6.88 14.80
C VAL A 341 -0.35 -7.92 15.33
N THR A 342 -0.18 -9.19 15.02
CA THR A 342 -0.95 -10.27 15.68
C THR A 342 -0.48 -10.56 17.10
N ALA A 343 0.63 -9.94 17.54
CA ALA A 343 1.39 -10.26 18.75
C ALA A 343 1.99 -11.67 18.74
N HIS A 344 2.19 -12.21 17.54
CA HIS A 344 2.85 -13.49 17.22
C HIS A 344 3.92 -13.24 16.14
N THR A 345 4.82 -14.21 16.00
CA THR A 345 5.83 -14.20 14.94
C THR A 345 5.22 -14.50 13.57
N LEU A 346 5.94 -14.16 12.51
CA LEU A 346 5.55 -14.53 11.15
C LEU A 346 5.43 -16.05 10.98
N ALA A 347 6.34 -16.84 11.61
CA ALA A 347 6.27 -18.31 11.59
C ALA A 347 4.97 -18.84 12.18
N GLU A 348 4.53 -18.28 13.30
CA GLU A 348 3.27 -18.64 13.94
C GLU A 348 2.07 -18.26 13.08
N ASN A 349 2.08 -17.06 12.48
CA ASN A 349 1.02 -16.62 11.58
C ASN A 349 0.91 -17.55 10.36
N ILE A 350 2.02 -17.90 9.71
CA ILE A 350 2.00 -18.83 8.56
C ILE A 350 1.44 -20.21 8.99
N ARG A 351 1.92 -20.77 10.10
CA ARG A 351 1.49 -22.09 10.59
C ARG A 351 0.00 -22.14 10.91
N ASP A 352 -0.54 -21.08 11.53
CA ASP A 352 -1.88 -21.09 12.11
C ASP A 352 -2.92 -20.46 11.18
N HIS A 353 -2.48 -19.94 10.00
CA HIS A 353 -3.37 -19.30 9.03
C HIS A 353 -4.39 -20.28 8.44
N LYS A 354 -5.63 -19.81 8.31
CA LYS A 354 -6.73 -20.58 7.71
C LYS A 354 -7.24 -19.85 6.48
N TYR A 355 -6.98 -20.44 5.32
CA TYR A 355 -7.40 -19.88 4.05
C TYR A 355 -8.91 -19.91 3.86
N LEU A 356 -9.49 -18.81 3.41
CA LEU A 356 -10.91 -18.70 3.09
C LEU A 356 -11.25 -19.34 1.75
N TYR A 357 -10.30 -19.36 0.82
CA TYR A 357 -10.45 -19.90 -0.53
C TYR A 357 -9.42 -21.00 -0.79
N PRO A 358 -9.80 -22.05 -1.54
CA PRO A 358 -8.84 -23.04 -1.99
C PRO A 358 -7.83 -22.37 -2.94
N ALA A 359 -6.56 -22.79 -2.86
CA ALA A 359 -5.55 -22.35 -3.81
C ALA A 359 -5.90 -22.81 -5.22
N THR A 360 -5.84 -21.90 -6.19
CA THR A 360 -6.02 -22.23 -7.60
C THR A 360 -4.69 -22.43 -8.31
N GLY A 361 -3.61 -21.82 -7.78
CA GLY A 361 -2.30 -21.80 -8.42
C GLY A 361 -2.27 -21.01 -9.74
N LEU A 362 -3.24 -20.12 -9.94
CA LEU A 362 -3.30 -19.28 -11.15
C LEU A 362 -2.55 -17.97 -11.01
N VAL A 363 -2.46 -17.47 -9.77
CA VAL A 363 -1.86 -16.17 -9.46
C VAL A 363 -0.70 -16.32 -8.49
N ASN A 364 -0.82 -17.19 -7.49
CA ASN A 364 0.20 -17.51 -6.50
C ASN A 364 0.83 -18.89 -6.81
N HIS A 365 2.06 -18.88 -7.30
CA HIS A 365 2.86 -20.07 -7.59
C HIS A 365 3.78 -20.44 -6.43
N THR A 366 4.34 -21.64 -6.48
CA THR A 366 5.30 -22.14 -5.49
C THR A 366 6.75 -21.94 -5.95
N LEU A 367 7.72 -22.19 -5.07
CA LEU A 367 9.14 -22.15 -5.41
C LEU A 367 9.54 -23.19 -6.48
N ASP A 368 8.79 -24.29 -6.58
CA ASP A 368 9.05 -25.35 -7.56
C ASP A 368 8.55 -25.01 -8.96
N ASP A 369 7.61 -24.07 -9.07
CA ASP A 369 7.02 -23.65 -10.36
C ASP A 369 6.82 -22.11 -10.40
N PRO A 370 7.91 -21.31 -10.38
CA PRO A 370 7.81 -19.85 -10.40
C PRO A 370 7.52 -19.31 -11.80
N PHE A 371 6.90 -18.13 -11.88
CA PHE A 371 6.80 -17.37 -13.15
C PHE A 371 8.16 -16.96 -13.73
N GLY A 372 9.13 -16.75 -12.84
CA GLY A 372 10.51 -16.42 -13.15
C GLY A 372 11.43 -16.72 -11.97
N TYR A 373 12.68 -17.03 -12.26
CA TYR A 373 13.67 -17.39 -11.24
C TYR A 373 14.37 -16.18 -10.60
N THR A 374 14.07 -14.98 -11.09
CA THR A 374 14.58 -13.70 -10.56
C THR A 374 13.40 -12.79 -10.21
N GLY A 375 13.66 -11.78 -9.37
CA GLY A 375 12.66 -10.84 -8.91
C GLY A 375 12.01 -10.03 -10.03
N GLY A 376 10.74 -9.69 -9.82
CA GLY A 376 9.99 -8.87 -10.78
C GLY A 376 10.35 -7.39 -10.76
N VAL A 377 11.22 -6.94 -9.85
CA VAL A 377 11.81 -5.59 -9.79
C VAL A 377 13.32 -5.73 -9.76
N ALA A 378 14.05 -4.91 -10.51
CA ALA A 378 15.50 -4.97 -10.60
C ALA A 378 16.13 -3.58 -10.51
N VAL A 379 17.35 -3.52 -9.96
CA VAL A 379 18.16 -2.31 -9.89
C VAL A 379 19.13 -2.31 -11.09
N LEU A 380 19.12 -1.23 -11.85
CA LEU A 380 20.00 -1.04 -12.99
C LEU A 380 21.16 -0.09 -12.65
N ARG A 381 22.32 -0.37 -13.22
CA ARG A 381 23.51 0.46 -13.10
C ARG A 381 24.13 0.68 -14.48
N GLY A 382 24.54 1.90 -14.77
CA GLY A 382 25.17 2.23 -16.04
C GLY A 382 25.46 3.70 -16.18
N ASN A 383 26.05 4.09 -17.31
CA ASN A 383 26.43 5.48 -17.57
C ASN A 383 25.23 6.41 -17.81
N LEU A 384 24.05 5.88 -18.15
CA LEU A 384 22.81 6.67 -18.26
C LEU A 384 22.27 7.05 -16.87
N ALA A 385 22.34 6.12 -15.92
CA ALA A 385 21.91 6.33 -14.53
C ALA A 385 23.00 5.81 -13.57
N PRO A 386 24.08 6.58 -13.35
CA PRO A 386 25.23 6.13 -12.57
C PRO A 386 24.90 5.90 -11.10
N ASP A 387 23.94 6.64 -10.57
CA ASP A 387 23.45 6.49 -9.19
C ASP A 387 22.37 5.42 -9.01
N THR A 388 22.01 4.71 -10.04
CA THR A 388 21.03 3.64 -10.20
C THR A 388 19.75 4.04 -10.94
N GLY A 389 19.11 3.04 -11.54
CA GLY A 389 17.73 3.10 -12.05
C GLY A 389 16.97 1.87 -11.57
N ILE A 390 15.65 1.95 -11.52
CA ILE A 390 14.78 0.84 -11.15
C ILE A 390 13.93 0.44 -12.36
N THR A 391 13.83 -0.86 -12.60
CA THR A 391 12.98 -1.40 -13.66
C THR A 391 12.11 -2.54 -13.12
N LYS A 392 11.06 -2.86 -13.88
CA LYS A 392 10.12 -3.95 -13.57
C LYS A 392 10.15 -5.01 -14.69
N PRO A 393 11.20 -5.85 -14.76
CA PRO A 393 11.37 -6.82 -15.85
C PRO A 393 10.24 -7.85 -15.94
N GLY A 394 9.52 -8.09 -14.86
CA GLY A 394 8.34 -8.96 -14.85
C GLY A 394 7.12 -8.41 -15.58
N ALA A 395 7.13 -7.13 -15.99
CA ALA A 395 5.98 -6.45 -16.61
C ALA A 395 6.09 -6.25 -18.12
N PHE A 396 7.22 -6.57 -18.76
CA PHE A 396 7.40 -6.43 -20.19
C PHE A 396 7.99 -7.69 -20.84
N ASP A 397 7.88 -7.80 -22.18
CA ASP A 397 8.33 -8.96 -22.91
C ASP A 397 9.85 -9.17 -22.79
N LYS A 398 10.26 -10.43 -22.67
CA LYS A 398 11.69 -10.80 -22.52
C LYS A 398 12.56 -10.35 -23.70
N SER A 399 11.98 -10.20 -24.91
CA SER A 399 12.71 -9.68 -26.08
C SER A 399 13.20 -8.24 -25.88
N LEU A 400 12.55 -7.48 -25.00
CA LEU A 400 12.90 -6.09 -24.66
C LEU A 400 13.93 -5.97 -23.55
N HIS A 401 14.39 -7.08 -22.95
CA HIS A 401 15.48 -7.05 -21.96
C HIS A 401 16.80 -6.54 -22.56
N HIS A 402 16.98 -6.64 -23.86
CA HIS A 402 18.06 -6.02 -24.60
C HIS A 402 17.46 -5.17 -25.73
N PHE A 403 17.55 -3.87 -25.59
CA PHE A 403 17.04 -2.93 -26.55
C PHE A 403 18.12 -1.89 -26.91
N LYS A 404 18.21 -1.53 -28.19
CA LYS A 404 19.06 -0.45 -28.68
C LYS A 404 18.27 0.40 -29.65
N GLY A 405 18.17 1.69 -29.38
CA GLY A 405 17.41 2.63 -30.20
C GLY A 405 17.97 4.04 -30.12
N GLU A 406 17.46 4.90 -30.98
CA GLU A 406 17.73 6.33 -30.93
C GLU A 406 16.91 6.97 -29.79
N ALA A 407 17.58 7.74 -28.92
CA ALA A 407 16.90 8.42 -27.82
C ALA A 407 16.22 9.69 -28.31
N ILE A 408 14.95 9.86 -27.97
CA ILE A 408 14.20 11.11 -28.12
C ILE A 408 13.86 11.62 -26.71
N CYS A 409 14.37 12.83 -26.37
CA CYS A 409 14.30 13.39 -25.03
C CYS A 409 13.30 14.51 -24.93
N PHE A 410 12.50 14.51 -23.86
CA PHE A 410 11.53 15.55 -23.51
C PHE A 410 11.80 16.06 -22.10
N ASP A 411 11.48 17.33 -21.84
CA ASP A 411 11.67 17.96 -20.54
C ASP A 411 10.38 17.98 -19.70
N SER A 412 9.30 17.41 -20.21
CA SER A 412 8.05 17.17 -19.49
C SER A 412 7.25 16.03 -20.13
N GLU A 413 6.32 15.48 -19.36
CA GLU A 413 5.33 14.48 -19.80
C GLU A 413 4.45 15.04 -20.93
N GLU A 414 3.95 16.28 -20.77
CA GLU A 414 3.07 16.93 -21.76
C GLU A 414 3.76 17.09 -23.13
N ALA A 415 5.03 17.45 -23.13
CA ALA A 415 5.79 17.55 -24.37
C ALA A 415 5.98 16.19 -25.07
N ALA A 416 6.15 15.13 -24.26
CA ALA A 416 6.25 13.78 -24.79
C ALA A 416 4.92 13.30 -25.36
N GLU A 417 3.81 13.50 -24.64
CA GLU A 417 2.46 13.15 -25.08
C GLU A 417 2.09 13.86 -26.41
N GLU A 418 2.30 15.17 -26.48
CA GLU A 418 2.07 15.94 -27.71
C GLU A 418 2.86 15.37 -28.90
N ALA A 419 4.12 15.00 -28.67
CA ALA A 419 4.97 14.45 -29.71
C ALA A 419 4.52 13.04 -30.17
N ILE A 420 4.06 12.18 -29.22
CA ILE A 420 3.53 10.86 -29.51
C ILE A 420 2.24 10.97 -30.35
N LEU A 421 1.28 11.80 -29.89
CA LEU A 421 0.01 12.02 -30.58
C LEU A 421 0.21 12.66 -31.97
N ALA A 422 1.22 13.52 -32.12
CA ALA A 422 1.59 14.10 -33.42
C ALA A 422 2.37 13.14 -34.33
N GLY A 423 2.60 11.88 -33.93
CA GLY A 423 3.33 10.89 -34.72
C GLY A 423 4.81 11.21 -34.91
N LYS A 424 5.44 11.96 -34.00
CA LYS A 424 6.88 12.28 -34.04
C LYS A 424 7.74 11.18 -33.42
N VAL A 425 7.14 10.30 -32.63
CA VAL A 425 7.79 9.12 -32.05
C VAL A 425 7.53 7.91 -32.93
N HIS A 426 8.57 7.18 -33.28
CA HIS A 426 8.51 6.05 -34.22
C HIS A 426 9.05 4.79 -33.56
N ASP A 427 8.76 3.64 -34.17
CA ASP A 427 9.33 2.34 -33.81
C ASP A 427 10.86 2.43 -33.76
N GLY A 428 11.44 1.88 -32.67
CA GLY A 428 12.87 1.91 -32.42
C GLY A 428 13.38 3.11 -31.63
N HIS A 429 12.54 4.10 -31.31
CA HIS A 429 12.92 5.16 -30.39
C HIS A 429 12.94 4.68 -28.94
N VAL A 430 13.85 5.26 -28.15
CA VAL A 430 13.82 5.25 -26.68
C VAL A 430 13.32 6.62 -26.20
N VAL A 431 12.10 6.69 -25.69
CA VAL A 431 11.54 7.92 -25.15
C VAL A 431 12.13 8.16 -23.76
N VAL A 432 12.75 9.35 -23.59
CA VAL A 432 13.33 9.78 -22.31
C VAL A 432 12.61 11.04 -21.86
N ILE A 433 11.90 10.96 -20.75
CA ILE A 433 11.25 12.10 -20.11
C ILE A 433 12.08 12.51 -18.91
N ARG A 434 12.48 13.77 -18.82
CA ARG A 434 13.35 14.31 -17.78
C ARG A 434 12.53 15.17 -16.81
N TYR A 435 13.05 15.32 -15.58
CA TYR A 435 12.51 16.22 -14.53
C TYR A 435 11.13 15.81 -14.01
N GLU A 436 10.72 14.55 -14.22
CA GLU A 436 9.45 14.03 -13.73
C GLU A 436 9.64 13.15 -12.48
N GLU A 437 8.63 13.16 -11.64
CA GLU A 437 8.57 12.34 -10.44
C GLU A 437 8.15 10.89 -10.83
N ILE A 438 8.64 9.89 -10.10
CA ILE A 438 8.44 8.47 -10.41
C ILE A 438 6.96 8.05 -10.45
N GLY A 439 6.06 8.76 -9.79
CA GLY A 439 4.62 8.50 -9.81
C GLY A 439 3.89 9.04 -11.03
N ARG A 440 4.52 9.93 -11.82
CA ARG A 440 3.91 10.61 -12.96
C ARG A 440 4.01 9.82 -14.27
N ALA A 441 5.05 9.02 -14.42
CA ALA A 441 5.31 8.26 -15.65
C ALA A 441 4.52 6.95 -15.71
N HIS A 442 3.21 7.01 -15.65
CA HIS A 442 2.32 5.86 -15.86
C HIS A 442 1.57 5.94 -17.20
N VAL A 443 2.22 6.46 -18.22
CA VAL A 443 1.64 6.52 -19.57
C VAL A 443 2.08 5.33 -20.41
#